data_564c4ca8e0159e219250d7cc76b723df
#
_entry.id   564c4ca8e0159e219250d7cc76b723df
#
_cell.length_a   1.000
_cell.length_b   1.000
_cell.length_c   1.000
_cell.angle_alpha   90.00
_cell.angle_beta   90.00
_cell.angle_gamma   90.00
#
_symmetry.space_group_name_H-M   'P 1'
#
loop_
_entity.id
_entity.type
_entity.pdbx_description
1 polymer ?
#
loop_
_entity_poly.entity_id
_entity_poly.type
_entity_poly.pdbx_seq_one_letter_code
_entity_poly.pdbx_strand_id
1 'polypeptide(L)'
;MPRTRRDVLASLAGVGVAGLAGCTALDAGGSETEDPSLDAATLREVRELGSPAFPARVPAPIADSFLERGRARARELLDSCPETMSPEEVPNEAVREIYAEAYADAAEDLERTAADESPFEALRGLRYARGAAAMAKGTYEAAVGGFTESDVRDEAEAVRADIESFRLGTRYLGDEPDRALVVYEAVENLVAAAVRYLDNAGEYGRYADSAPRVGELFDAVESARASLDGARHVRDRYLATIPDPVDFTGPFEATASSLAEIIADRLSEYPEEEGLEPVVEAEGFDTEELESMPAKDLLVETFVEVERGLQDARDGLRSGRFATALVGAHTAETHRRAFQDAVTAVKRGRYESVESATAVRDAKLGALEALEAARSDGSNPHLTRRALVDIAHMVGRGDRSLGDDYYSDDDPRAARNALAQYATTEFAARETPDVSAWVLGTLAAERGGVRR
;
A
#
# COMPACT_ATOMS: atom_id res chain seq x y z
N MET A 1 9.99 -7.95 27.48
CA MET A 1 8.57 -7.74 27.79
C MET A 1 8.10 -6.60 26.89
N PRO A 2 7.10 -6.78 26.04
CA PRO A 2 6.63 -5.71 25.16
C PRO A 2 6.01 -4.59 26.02
N ARG A 3 6.42 -3.35 25.77
CA ARG A 3 5.84 -2.16 26.39
C ARG A 3 4.44 -1.93 25.84
N THR A 4 3.49 -1.62 26.71
CA THR A 4 2.10 -1.38 26.29
C THR A 4 1.94 0.02 25.70
N ARG A 5 0.92 0.21 24.82
CA ARG A 5 0.57 1.51 24.18
C ARG A 5 0.45 2.68 25.17
N ARG A 6 0.08 2.39 26.39
CA ARG A 6 -0.05 3.38 27.47
C ARG A 6 1.31 3.94 27.94
N ASP A 7 2.37 3.13 27.85
CA ASP A 7 3.71 3.53 28.30
C ASP A 7 4.38 4.50 27.30
N VAL A 8 4.04 4.40 26.00
CA VAL A 8 4.54 5.31 24.96
C VAL A 8 3.89 6.68 25.07
N LEU A 9 2.58 6.74 25.31
CA LEU A 9 1.84 8.01 25.46
C LEU A 9 2.16 8.71 26.80
N ALA A 10 2.44 7.97 27.84
CA ALA A 10 2.86 8.54 29.13
C ALA A 10 4.26 9.17 29.08
N SER A 11 5.12 8.73 28.15
CA SER A 11 6.44 9.31 27.92
C SER A 11 6.38 10.64 27.18
N LEU A 12 5.32 10.90 26.41
CA LEU A 12 5.12 12.13 25.64
C LEU A 12 4.57 13.31 26.48
N ALA A 13 3.94 13.02 27.62
CA ALA A 13 3.35 14.05 28.49
C ALA A 13 4.35 14.76 29.44
N GLY A 14 5.64 14.40 29.38
CA GLY A 14 6.67 14.82 30.33
C GLY A 14 7.65 15.91 29.88
N VAL A 15 7.57 16.41 28.63
CA VAL A 15 8.47 17.49 28.15
C VAL A 15 7.76 18.83 28.26
N GLY A 16 7.67 19.34 29.46
CA GLY A 16 7.23 20.70 29.77
C GLY A 16 8.29 21.73 29.40
N VAL A 17 7.77 22.77 28.77
CA VAL A 17 8.37 24.09 28.53
C VAL A 17 9.43 24.49 29.58
N ALA A 18 10.67 24.65 29.13
CA ALA A 18 11.70 25.38 29.86
C ALA A 18 12.40 26.38 28.94
N GLY A 19 12.00 27.60 29.06
CA GLY A 19 12.66 28.86 29.28
C GLY A 19 13.87 29.20 28.42
N LEU A 20 13.62 30.15 27.50
CA LEU A 20 14.63 31.07 26.95
C LEU A 20 15.29 31.87 28.08
N ALA A 21 16.57 31.72 28.26
CA ALA A 21 17.42 32.76 28.87
C ALA A 21 18.84 32.65 28.30
N GLY A 22 19.19 33.64 27.49
CA GLY A 22 20.52 33.76 26.93
C GLY A 22 21.56 34.13 28.00
N CYS A 23 22.82 33.80 27.72
CA CYS A 23 23.98 34.53 28.21
C CYS A 23 25.13 34.39 27.22
N THR A 24 25.54 35.51 26.68
CA THR A 24 26.77 35.75 25.93
C THR A 24 28.01 35.42 26.78
N ALA A 25 28.89 34.63 26.20
CA ALA A 25 30.32 34.67 26.57
C ALA A 25 31.13 34.52 25.28
N LEU A 26 31.79 35.64 24.90
CA LEU A 26 32.85 35.68 23.91
C LEU A 26 34.04 34.86 24.45
N ASP A 27 34.44 33.85 23.71
CA ASP A 27 35.81 33.37 23.78
C ASP A 27 36.30 33.06 22.37
N ALA A 28 37.42 33.69 22.01
CA ALA A 28 38.06 33.63 20.73
C ALA A 28 38.98 32.39 20.68
N GLY A 29 38.55 31.35 20.04
CA GLY A 29 39.37 30.17 19.74
C GLY A 29 38.83 29.52 18.48
N GLY A 30 39.67 29.31 17.48
CA GLY A 30 39.33 28.89 16.12
C GLY A 30 38.27 27.81 16.05
N SER A 31 37.13 28.15 15.46
CA SER A 31 36.10 27.19 15.14
C SER A 31 36.51 26.45 13.85
N GLU A 32 36.99 25.24 13.99
CA GLU A 32 36.57 24.21 13.07
C GLU A 32 35.05 24.23 13.15
N THR A 33 34.39 24.65 12.08
CA THR A 33 32.96 24.43 11.88
C THR A 33 32.81 22.92 11.87
N GLU A 34 32.50 22.31 13.02
CA GLU A 34 31.96 20.96 13.06
C GLU A 34 30.70 21.01 12.18
N ASP A 35 30.80 20.41 11.02
CA ASP A 35 29.66 20.03 10.20
C ASP A 35 28.68 19.32 11.17
N PRO A 36 27.39 19.72 11.26
CA PRO A 36 26.48 19.12 12.20
C PRO A 36 26.44 17.62 11.92
N SER A 37 27.26 16.87 12.65
CA SER A 37 27.35 15.43 12.45
C SER A 37 26.00 14.83 12.79
N LEU A 38 25.37 14.20 11.80
CA LEU A 38 24.17 13.41 12.02
C LEU A 38 24.56 12.32 13.02
N ASP A 39 24.10 12.45 14.25
CA ASP A 39 24.38 11.45 15.28
C ASP A 39 23.70 10.13 14.94
N ALA A 40 24.48 9.16 14.50
CA ALA A 40 24.02 7.82 14.11
C ALA A 40 23.26 7.11 15.25
N ALA A 41 23.60 7.38 16.53
CA ALA A 41 22.87 6.82 17.65
C ALA A 41 21.45 7.40 17.72
N THR A 42 21.28 8.71 17.56
CA THR A 42 19.98 9.37 17.52
C THR A 42 19.16 8.91 16.30
N LEU A 43 19.76 8.76 15.11
CA LEU A 43 19.05 8.24 13.93
C LEU A 43 18.56 6.80 14.15
N ARG A 44 19.34 5.97 14.84
CA ARG A 44 18.91 4.62 15.22
C ARG A 44 17.73 4.66 16.22
N GLU A 45 17.76 5.57 17.21
CA GLU A 45 16.63 5.78 18.11
C GLU A 45 15.37 6.24 17.36
N VAL A 46 15.50 7.08 16.30
CA VAL A 46 14.37 7.49 15.44
C VAL A 46 13.71 6.27 14.81
N ARG A 47 14.50 5.33 14.29
CA ARG A 47 14.00 4.08 13.72
C ARG A 47 13.28 3.22 14.75
N GLU A 48 13.79 3.16 15.99
CA GLU A 48 13.23 2.40 17.11
C GLU A 48 11.90 2.98 17.67
N LEU A 49 11.53 4.24 17.35
CA LEU A 49 10.22 4.79 17.71
C LEU A 49 9.04 3.98 17.13
N GLY A 50 9.34 3.07 16.19
CA GLY A 50 8.37 2.21 15.56
C GLY A 50 7.49 2.93 14.53
N SER A 51 6.95 2.15 13.63
CA SER A 51 5.91 2.61 12.70
C SER A 51 4.53 2.30 13.27
N PRO A 52 3.53 3.17 13.07
CA PRO A 52 2.18 2.89 13.54
C PRO A 52 1.61 1.68 12.81
N ALA A 53 1.02 0.75 13.55
CA ALA A 53 0.31 -0.37 12.95
C ALA A 53 -1.05 0.11 12.42
N PHE A 54 -1.16 0.22 11.11
CA PHE A 54 -2.42 0.43 10.39
C PHE A 54 -2.72 -0.82 9.56
N PRO A 55 -3.20 -1.91 10.18
CA PRO A 55 -3.52 -3.11 9.41
C PRO A 55 -4.66 -2.81 8.43
N ALA A 56 -4.51 -3.28 7.21
CA ALA A 56 -5.57 -3.19 6.21
C ALA A 56 -6.82 -3.90 6.74
N ARG A 57 -7.94 -3.19 6.75
CA ARG A 57 -9.23 -3.69 7.23
C ARG A 57 -10.30 -3.33 6.22
N VAL A 58 -11.17 -4.29 5.95
CA VAL A 58 -12.39 -4.09 5.19
C VAL A 58 -13.58 -4.07 6.17
N PRO A 59 -14.54 -3.14 6.03
CA PRO A 59 -15.71 -3.08 6.91
C PRO A 59 -16.77 -4.14 6.54
N ALA A 60 -16.32 -5.38 6.36
CA ALA A 60 -17.12 -6.58 6.12
C ALA A 60 -16.59 -7.72 7.00
N PRO A 61 -17.45 -8.57 7.56
CA PRO A 61 -16.99 -9.69 8.38
C PRO A 61 -16.33 -10.75 7.50
N ILE A 62 -15.13 -11.19 7.88
CA ILE A 62 -14.45 -12.32 7.27
C ILE A 62 -14.59 -13.51 8.19
N ALA A 63 -15.18 -14.60 7.70
CA ALA A 63 -15.46 -15.77 8.51
C ALA A 63 -14.21 -16.63 8.69
N ASP A 64 -13.91 -17.02 9.94
CA ASP A 64 -12.80 -17.94 10.25
C ASP A 64 -12.86 -19.23 9.43
N SER A 65 -14.07 -19.77 9.22
CA SER A 65 -14.28 -20.95 8.39
C SER A 65 -13.87 -20.76 6.91
N PHE A 66 -13.85 -19.51 6.39
CA PHE A 66 -13.31 -19.22 5.07
C PHE A 66 -11.79 -19.28 5.09
N LEU A 67 -11.16 -18.66 6.06
CA LEU A 67 -9.70 -18.68 6.23
C LEU A 67 -9.19 -20.12 6.45
N GLU A 68 -9.89 -20.90 7.28
CA GLU A 68 -9.55 -22.31 7.50
C GLU A 68 -9.67 -23.17 6.24
N ARG A 69 -10.69 -22.96 5.40
CA ARG A 69 -10.77 -23.66 4.10
C ARG A 69 -9.62 -23.28 3.17
N GLY A 70 -9.22 -22.00 3.15
CA GLY A 70 -8.06 -21.56 2.38
C GLY A 70 -6.76 -22.24 2.82
N ARG A 71 -6.52 -22.31 4.14
CA ARG A 71 -5.37 -23.04 4.73
C ARG A 71 -5.44 -24.53 4.45
N ALA A 72 -6.62 -25.12 4.58
CA ALA A 72 -6.82 -26.55 4.28
C ALA A 72 -6.49 -26.84 2.81
N ARG A 73 -6.87 -25.95 1.87
CA ARG A 73 -6.55 -26.11 0.45
C ARG A 73 -5.05 -26.06 0.19
N ALA A 74 -4.31 -25.13 0.81
CA ALA A 74 -2.86 -25.09 0.66
C ALA A 74 -2.19 -26.34 1.22
N ARG A 75 -2.63 -26.84 2.38
CA ARG A 75 -2.14 -28.13 2.93
C ARG A 75 -2.46 -29.31 2.01
N GLU A 76 -3.68 -29.41 1.47
CA GLU A 76 -4.06 -30.45 0.52
C GLU A 76 -3.12 -30.50 -0.70
N LEU A 77 -2.75 -29.32 -1.23
CA LEU A 77 -1.79 -29.23 -2.34
C LEU A 77 -0.41 -29.75 -1.93
N LEU A 78 0.11 -29.35 -0.76
CA LEU A 78 1.40 -29.82 -0.24
C LEU A 78 1.37 -31.32 0.10
N ASP A 79 0.32 -31.81 0.74
CA ASP A 79 0.17 -33.22 1.14
C ASP A 79 0.09 -34.15 -0.07
N SER A 80 -0.22 -33.62 -1.26
CA SER A 80 -0.28 -34.41 -2.51
C SER A 80 1.09 -34.63 -3.16
N CYS A 81 2.16 -34.07 -2.62
CA CYS A 81 3.52 -34.26 -3.11
C CYS A 81 4.49 -34.47 -1.92
N PRO A 82 5.67 -35.13 -2.15
CA PRO A 82 6.61 -35.41 -1.07
C PRO A 82 7.25 -34.09 -0.56
N GLU A 83 7.67 -34.04 0.69
CA GLU A 83 8.41 -32.89 1.24
C GLU A 83 9.73 -32.61 0.49
N THR A 84 10.36 -33.63 -0.05
CA THR A 84 11.60 -33.53 -0.84
C THR A 84 11.55 -34.46 -2.04
N MET A 85 12.04 -33.97 -3.20
CA MET A 85 12.22 -34.82 -4.39
C MET A 85 13.54 -35.62 -4.29
N SER A 86 13.49 -36.91 -4.57
CA SER A 86 14.69 -37.72 -4.62
C SER A 86 15.48 -37.50 -5.93
N PRO A 87 16.83 -37.57 -5.91
CA PRO A 87 17.64 -37.53 -7.13
C PRO A 87 17.36 -38.69 -8.12
N GLU A 88 16.81 -39.80 -7.62
CA GLU A 88 16.44 -40.98 -8.42
C GLU A 88 15.19 -40.74 -9.24
N GLU A 89 14.21 -40.02 -8.67
CA GLU A 89 12.95 -39.64 -9.37
C GLU A 89 13.15 -38.44 -10.28
N VAL A 90 13.85 -37.42 -9.80
CA VAL A 90 14.10 -36.16 -10.53
C VAL A 90 15.60 -35.88 -10.54
N PRO A 91 16.36 -36.36 -11.57
CA PRO A 91 17.81 -36.20 -11.63
C PRO A 91 18.27 -34.73 -11.72
N ASN A 92 17.44 -33.83 -12.25
CA ASN A 92 17.77 -32.42 -12.42
C ASN A 92 17.75 -31.69 -11.06
N GLU A 93 18.95 -31.28 -10.59
CA GLU A 93 19.13 -30.61 -9.30
C GLU A 93 18.41 -29.26 -9.24
N ALA A 94 18.47 -28.45 -10.31
CA ALA A 94 17.80 -27.14 -10.34
C ALA A 94 16.26 -27.26 -10.20
N VAL A 95 15.67 -28.34 -10.75
CA VAL A 95 14.23 -28.61 -10.56
C VAL A 95 13.92 -28.93 -9.10
N ARG A 96 14.79 -29.73 -8.44
CA ARG A 96 14.62 -30.07 -7.03
C ARG A 96 14.78 -28.87 -6.10
N GLU A 97 15.71 -27.96 -6.40
CA GLU A 97 15.93 -26.72 -5.64
C GLU A 97 14.70 -25.80 -5.73
N ILE A 98 14.20 -25.55 -6.94
CA ILE A 98 12.99 -24.73 -7.16
C ILE A 98 11.78 -25.33 -6.45
N TYR A 99 11.64 -26.64 -6.51
CA TYR A 99 10.58 -27.34 -5.78
C TYR A 99 10.70 -27.16 -4.26
N ALA A 100 11.89 -27.35 -3.71
CA ALA A 100 12.14 -27.24 -2.28
C ALA A 100 11.89 -25.83 -1.76
N GLU A 101 12.27 -24.80 -2.54
CA GLU A 101 11.98 -23.39 -2.25
C GLU A 101 10.47 -23.15 -2.22
N ALA A 102 9.73 -23.55 -3.27
CA ALA A 102 8.29 -23.37 -3.33
C ALA A 102 7.54 -24.11 -2.19
N TYR A 103 8.02 -25.30 -1.81
CA TYR A 103 7.44 -26.05 -0.69
C TYR A 103 7.67 -25.32 0.65
N ALA A 104 8.88 -24.80 0.86
CA ALA A 104 9.23 -24.04 2.07
C ALA A 104 8.45 -22.72 2.16
N ASP A 105 8.36 -21.97 1.06
CA ASP A 105 7.58 -20.74 0.98
C ASP A 105 6.11 -20.97 1.32
N ALA A 106 5.51 -22.04 0.82
CA ALA A 106 4.13 -22.38 1.13
C ALA A 106 3.91 -22.67 2.63
N ALA A 107 4.86 -23.37 3.27
CA ALA A 107 4.81 -23.67 4.70
C ALA A 107 4.94 -22.38 5.54
N GLU A 108 5.89 -21.51 5.19
CA GLU A 108 6.08 -20.22 5.87
C GLU A 108 4.86 -19.29 5.71
N ASP A 109 4.29 -19.21 4.49
CA ASP A 109 3.10 -18.39 4.24
C ASP A 109 1.88 -18.91 5.00
N LEU A 110 1.73 -20.25 5.16
CA LEU A 110 0.67 -20.82 5.99
C LEU A 110 0.81 -20.43 7.47
N GLU A 111 2.04 -20.41 8.00
CA GLU A 111 2.29 -19.96 9.37
C GLU A 111 2.03 -18.46 9.51
N ARG A 112 2.45 -17.65 8.55
CA ARG A 112 2.23 -16.21 8.52
C ARG A 112 0.74 -15.87 8.53
N THR A 113 -0.07 -16.52 7.68
CA THR A 113 -1.51 -16.27 7.63
C THR A 113 -2.26 -16.71 8.90
N ALA A 114 -1.67 -17.56 9.72
CA ALA A 114 -2.22 -17.92 11.02
C ALA A 114 -1.90 -16.90 12.12
N ALA A 115 -0.82 -16.13 11.95
CA ALA A 115 -0.35 -15.11 12.89
C ALA A 115 -0.87 -13.70 12.57
N ASP A 116 -1.50 -13.49 11.39
CA ASP A 116 -1.99 -12.18 10.96
C ASP A 116 -2.99 -11.58 11.97
N GLU A 117 -2.77 -10.33 12.35
CA GLU A 117 -3.65 -9.58 13.25
C GLU A 117 -4.98 -9.17 12.60
N SER A 118 -5.00 -9.07 11.27
CA SER A 118 -6.18 -8.70 10.47
C SER A 118 -6.70 -9.89 9.67
N PRO A 119 -7.98 -10.28 9.85
CA PRO A 119 -8.59 -11.31 9.00
C PRO A 119 -8.56 -10.99 7.51
N PHE A 120 -8.51 -9.71 7.14
CA PHE A 120 -8.40 -9.30 5.73
C PHE A 120 -6.97 -9.50 5.20
N GLU A 121 -5.95 -9.26 6.01
CA GLU A 121 -4.56 -9.57 5.64
C GLU A 121 -4.35 -11.07 5.52
N ALA A 122 -4.87 -11.86 6.47
CA ALA A 122 -4.86 -13.31 6.38
C ALA A 122 -5.54 -13.80 5.09
N LEU A 123 -6.71 -13.25 4.71
CA LEU A 123 -7.37 -13.55 3.44
C LEU A 123 -6.48 -13.25 2.24
N ARG A 124 -5.83 -12.09 2.25
CA ARG A 124 -4.89 -11.69 1.18
C ARG A 124 -3.66 -12.58 1.15
N GLY A 125 -3.13 -12.96 2.31
CA GLY A 125 -1.97 -13.85 2.47
C GLY A 125 -2.21 -15.26 1.94
N LEU A 126 -3.43 -15.77 2.08
CA LEU A 126 -3.78 -17.11 1.63
C LEU A 126 -3.54 -17.37 0.13
N ARG A 127 -3.58 -16.34 -0.70
CA ARG A 127 -3.24 -16.48 -2.13
C ARG A 127 -1.79 -16.91 -2.33
N TYR A 128 -0.86 -16.38 -1.52
CA TYR A 128 0.57 -16.72 -1.60
C TYR A 128 0.79 -18.16 -1.11
N ALA A 129 0.25 -18.51 0.05
CA ALA A 129 0.33 -19.91 0.55
C ALA A 129 -0.25 -20.92 -0.44
N ARG A 130 -1.40 -20.63 -1.06
CA ARG A 130 -2.03 -21.51 -2.05
C ARG A 130 -1.23 -21.53 -3.35
N GLY A 131 -0.70 -20.41 -3.80
CA GLY A 131 0.11 -20.29 -5.00
C GLY A 131 1.41 -21.06 -4.88
N ALA A 132 2.19 -20.82 -3.83
CA ALA A 132 3.45 -21.54 -3.58
C ALA A 132 3.21 -23.07 -3.44
N ALA A 133 2.14 -23.49 -2.77
CA ALA A 133 1.77 -24.91 -2.69
C ALA A 133 1.41 -25.50 -4.06
N ALA A 134 0.74 -24.73 -4.94
CA ALA A 134 0.44 -25.13 -6.30
C ALA A 134 1.72 -25.16 -7.17
N MET A 135 2.66 -24.20 -6.97
CA MET A 135 3.98 -24.21 -7.61
C MET A 135 4.73 -25.50 -7.30
N ALA A 136 4.81 -25.89 -6.03
CA ALA A 136 5.47 -27.11 -5.61
C ALA A 136 4.79 -28.33 -6.26
N LYS A 137 3.45 -28.47 -6.11
CA LYS A 137 2.70 -29.59 -6.69
C LYS A 137 2.84 -29.68 -8.20
N GLY A 138 2.66 -28.57 -8.92
CA GLY A 138 2.75 -28.55 -10.39
C GLY A 138 4.14 -28.91 -10.89
N THR A 139 5.20 -28.42 -10.23
CA THR A 139 6.57 -28.76 -10.52
C THR A 139 6.84 -30.26 -10.32
N TYR A 140 6.37 -30.85 -9.21
CA TYR A 140 6.51 -32.26 -8.92
C TYR A 140 5.79 -33.13 -9.95
N GLU A 141 4.50 -32.90 -10.16
CA GLU A 141 3.68 -33.70 -11.06
C GLU A 141 4.15 -33.63 -12.52
N ALA A 142 4.64 -32.46 -12.95
CA ALA A 142 5.26 -32.32 -14.27
C ALA A 142 6.60 -33.02 -14.38
N ALA A 143 7.43 -33.02 -13.31
CA ALA A 143 8.74 -33.67 -13.31
C ALA A 143 8.66 -35.20 -13.33
N VAL A 144 7.67 -35.79 -12.64
CA VAL A 144 7.50 -37.26 -12.60
C VAL A 144 6.60 -37.78 -13.74
N GLY A 145 5.96 -36.89 -14.50
CA GLY A 145 5.21 -37.21 -15.72
C GLY A 145 3.72 -37.43 -15.51
N GLY A 146 2.92 -36.45 -15.86
CA GLY A 146 1.45 -36.55 -15.81
C GLY A 146 0.75 -35.21 -15.94
N PHE A 147 1.32 -34.13 -15.45
CA PHE A 147 0.73 -32.80 -15.49
C PHE A 147 1.44 -31.93 -16.54
N THR A 148 0.69 -31.26 -17.39
CA THR A 148 1.22 -30.54 -18.54
C THR A 148 0.79 -29.05 -18.53
N GLU A 149 1.47 -28.22 -19.29
CA GLU A 149 1.02 -26.83 -19.51
C GLU A 149 -0.40 -26.75 -20.08
N SER A 150 -0.81 -27.72 -20.92
CA SER A 150 -2.17 -27.73 -21.47
C SER A 150 -3.23 -27.90 -20.41
N ASP A 151 -2.99 -28.79 -19.43
CA ASP A 151 -3.93 -29.01 -18.33
C ASP A 151 -4.12 -27.74 -17.51
N VAL A 152 -3.02 -27.02 -17.23
CA VAL A 152 -3.07 -25.76 -16.47
C VAL A 152 -3.74 -24.64 -17.27
N ARG A 153 -3.52 -24.57 -18.59
CA ARG A 153 -4.16 -23.55 -19.44
C ARG A 153 -5.67 -23.72 -19.48
N ASP A 154 -6.18 -24.94 -19.57
CA ASP A 154 -7.63 -25.19 -19.52
C ASP A 154 -8.22 -24.70 -18.19
N GLU A 155 -7.51 -24.91 -17.09
CA GLU A 155 -7.90 -24.37 -15.77
C GLU A 155 -7.85 -22.84 -15.72
N ALA A 156 -6.82 -22.22 -16.33
CA ALA A 156 -6.69 -20.77 -16.40
C ALA A 156 -7.85 -20.14 -17.18
N GLU A 157 -8.27 -20.75 -18.29
CA GLU A 157 -9.42 -20.28 -19.07
C GLU A 157 -10.72 -20.36 -18.27
N ALA A 158 -10.92 -21.42 -17.50
CA ALA A 158 -12.08 -21.55 -16.61
C ALA A 158 -12.10 -20.45 -15.54
N VAL A 159 -10.94 -20.16 -14.93
CA VAL A 159 -10.84 -19.08 -13.93
C VAL A 159 -11.06 -17.71 -14.57
N ARG A 160 -10.57 -17.45 -15.78
CA ARG A 160 -10.86 -16.19 -16.53
C ARG A 160 -12.35 -16.02 -16.76
N ALA A 161 -13.05 -17.07 -17.19
CA ALA A 161 -14.50 -17.03 -17.38
C ALA A 161 -15.25 -16.73 -16.08
N ASP A 162 -14.81 -17.31 -14.97
CA ASP A 162 -15.37 -17.06 -13.64
C ASP A 162 -15.16 -15.62 -13.17
N ILE A 163 -13.97 -15.06 -13.41
CA ILE A 163 -13.63 -13.65 -13.11
C ILE A 163 -14.55 -12.72 -13.89
N GLU A 164 -14.69 -12.94 -15.19
CA GLU A 164 -15.53 -12.11 -16.04
C GLU A 164 -17.01 -12.20 -15.66
N SER A 165 -17.51 -13.39 -15.39
CA SER A 165 -18.86 -13.59 -14.87
C SER A 165 -19.10 -12.84 -13.56
N PHE A 166 -18.12 -12.85 -12.64
CA PHE A 166 -18.20 -12.14 -11.39
C PHE A 166 -18.22 -10.63 -11.60
N ARG A 167 -17.35 -10.09 -12.48
CA ARG A 167 -17.29 -8.66 -12.80
C ARG A 167 -18.61 -8.17 -13.39
N LEU A 168 -19.15 -8.85 -14.38
CA LEU A 168 -20.41 -8.49 -15.04
C LEU A 168 -21.62 -8.56 -14.10
N GLY A 169 -21.60 -9.46 -13.13
CA GLY A 169 -22.65 -9.62 -12.12
C GLY A 169 -22.53 -8.71 -10.90
N THR A 170 -21.42 -7.98 -10.78
CA THR A 170 -21.17 -7.16 -9.58
C THR A 170 -21.84 -5.79 -9.72
N ARG A 171 -22.68 -5.44 -8.73
CA ARG A 171 -23.26 -4.12 -8.53
C ARG A 171 -22.80 -3.58 -7.19
N TYR A 172 -22.63 -2.29 -7.07
CA TYR A 172 -22.18 -1.62 -5.84
C TYR A 172 -23.34 -1.42 -4.87
N LEU A 173 -23.82 -2.50 -4.27
CA LEU A 173 -24.93 -2.49 -3.34
C LEU A 173 -24.42 -2.26 -1.91
N GLY A 174 -25.05 -1.35 -1.16
CA GLY A 174 -24.58 -1.02 0.20
C GLY A 174 -25.63 -0.34 1.05
N ASP A 175 -25.28 -0.07 2.30
CA ASP A 175 -26.08 0.71 3.26
C ASP A 175 -25.60 2.18 3.31
N GLU A 176 -24.31 2.37 3.53
CA GLU A 176 -23.65 3.67 3.64
C GLU A 176 -22.58 3.83 2.55
N PRO A 177 -22.46 5.02 1.91
CA PRO A 177 -21.53 5.23 0.81
C PRO A 177 -20.06 5.06 1.24
N ASP A 178 -19.68 5.55 2.41
CA ASP A 178 -18.33 5.42 2.99
C ASP A 178 -17.91 3.95 3.16
N ARG A 179 -18.82 3.16 3.73
CA ARG A 179 -18.61 1.73 3.95
C ARG A 179 -18.59 0.94 2.64
N ALA A 180 -19.56 1.21 1.75
CA ALA A 180 -19.67 0.55 0.46
C ALA A 180 -18.41 0.78 -0.39
N LEU A 181 -17.91 2.03 -0.44
CA LEU A 181 -16.73 2.40 -1.21
C LEU A 181 -15.52 1.55 -0.81
N VAL A 182 -15.21 1.45 0.48
CA VAL A 182 -14.05 0.68 0.95
C VAL A 182 -14.21 -0.83 0.74
N VAL A 183 -15.43 -1.36 0.87
CA VAL A 183 -15.69 -2.79 0.60
C VAL A 183 -15.49 -3.10 -0.88
N TYR A 184 -16.06 -2.30 -1.78
CA TYR A 184 -15.95 -2.57 -3.21
C TYR A 184 -14.57 -2.27 -3.77
N GLU A 185 -13.84 -1.29 -3.24
CA GLU A 185 -12.42 -1.12 -3.57
C GLU A 185 -11.61 -2.38 -3.23
N ALA A 186 -11.84 -2.97 -2.07
CA ALA A 186 -11.18 -4.22 -1.69
C ALA A 186 -11.58 -5.40 -2.61
N VAL A 187 -12.85 -5.50 -3.00
CA VAL A 187 -13.35 -6.50 -3.96
C VAL A 187 -12.71 -6.31 -5.33
N GLU A 188 -12.68 -5.08 -5.84
CA GLU A 188 -12.05 -4.76 -7.13
C GLU A 188 -10.55 -5.07 -7.14
N ASN A 189 -9.84 -4.77 -6.05
CA ASN A 189 -8.41 -5.05 -5.92
C ASN A 189 -8.12 -6.56 -5.89
N LEU A 190 -8.97 -7.35 -5.24
CA LEU A 190 -8.85 -8.81 -5.26
C LEU A 190 -9.09 -9.37 -6.67
N VAL A 191 -10.10 -8.87 -7.37
CA VAL A 191 -10.37 -9.25 -8.77
C VAL A 191 -9.24 -8.83 -9.70
N ALA A 192 -8.72 -7.61 -9.55
CA ALA A 192 -7.57 -7.13 -10.32
C ALA A 192 -6.31 -7.95 -10.06
N ALA A 193 -6.10 -8.41 -8.81
CA ALA A 193 -5.02 -9.34 -8.49
C ALA A 193 -5.19 -10.67 -9.22
N ALA A 194 -6.41 -11.24 -9.23
CA ALA A 194 -6.70 -12.47 -9.95
C ALA A 194 -6.38 -12.36 -11.46
N VAL A 195 -6.76 -11.25 -12.09
CA VAL A 195 -6.44 -10.97 -13.51
C VAL A 195 -4.93 -10.91 -13.72
N ARG A 196 -4.21 -10.12 -12.90
CA ARG A 196 -2.75 -9.97 -13.02
C ARG A 196 -1.98 -11.28 -12.90
N TYR A 197 -2.40 -12.19 -11.99
CA TYR A 197 -1.77 -13.49 -11.88
C TYR A 197 -1.87 -14.28 -13.18
N LEU A 198 -3.04 -14.32 -13.80
CA LEU A 198 -3.25 -15.05 -15.05
C LEU A 198 -2.56 -14.40 -16.25
N ASP A 199 -2.44 -13.08 -16.30
CA ASP A 199 -1.80 -12.36 -17.40
C ASP A 199 -0.28 -12.48 -17.31
N ASN A 200 0.31 -12.27 -16.12
CA ASN A 200 1.76 -12.37 -15.91
C ASN A 200 2.28 -13.80 -16.16
N ALA A 201 1.49 -14.84 -15.87
CA ALA A 201 1.88 -16.22 -16.14
C ALA A 201 2.15 -16.49 -17.64
N GLY A 202 1.52 -15.72 -18.54
CA GLY A 202 1.74 -15.82 -19.99
C GLY A 202 3.04 -15.18 -20.48
N GLU A 203 3.50 -14.10 -19.81
CA GLU A 203 4.56 -13.23 -20.32
C GLU A 203 5.96 -13.54 -19.78
N TYR A 204 6.10 -14.04 -18.55
CA TYR A 204 7.37 -14.11 -17.81
C TYR A 204 7.84 -15.52 -17.43
N GLY A 205 7.50 -16.54 -18.22
CA GLY A 205 7.97 -17.89 -17.94
C GLY A 205 9.50 -17.97 -17.92
N ARG A 206 10.09 -18.05 -16.70
CA ARG A 206 11.54 -18.18 -16.52
C ARG A 206 12.09 -19.50 -17.02
N TYR A 207 11.27 -20.52 -17.10
CA TYR A 207 11.62 -21.91 -17.26
C TYR A 207 10.90 -22.57 -18.43
N ALA A 208 10.88 -21.92 -19.60
CA ALA A 208 10.18 -22.42 -20.79
C ALA A 208 10.39 -23.94 -21.02
N ASP A 209 9.32 -24.65 -21.34
CA ASP A 209 9.30 -26.10 -21.63
C ASP A 209 9.86 -26.99 -20.49
N SER A 210 9.69 -26.61 -19.23
CA SER A 210 10.21 -27.34 -18.08
C SER A 210 9.14 -27.59 -16.99
N ALA A 211 9.40 -28.54 -16.10
CA ALA A 211 8.53 -28.83 -14.98
C ALA A 211 8.27 -27.58 -14.06
N PRO A 212 9.26 -26.76 -13.71
CA PRO A 212 9.02 -25.51 -13.00
C PRO A 212 8.07 -24.55 -13.73
N ARG A 213 8.06 -24.54 -15.07
CA ARG A 213 7.12 -23.72 -15.84
C ARG A 213 5.66 -24.12 -15.61
N VAL A 214 5.39 -25.41 -15.54
CA VAL A 214 4.06 -25.92 -15.20
C VAL A 214 3.69 -25.51 -13.78
N GLY A 215 4.64 -25.56 -12.84
CA GLY A 215 4.47 -25.08 -11.48
C GLY A 215 4.11 -23.59 -11.43
N GLU A 216 4.86 -22.71 -12.13
CA GLU A 216 4.58 -21.26 -12.22
C GLU A 216 3.16 -20.96 -12.74
N LEU A 217 2.74 -21.69 -13.77
CA LEU A 217 1.40 -21.54 -14.33
C LEU A 217 0.32 -21.98 -13.32
N PHE A 218 0.59 -23.06 -12.60
CA PHE A 218 -0.37 -23.58 -11.61
C PHE A 218 -0.45 -22.69 -10.37
N ASP A 219 0.67 -22.10 -9.90
CA ASP A 219 0.68 -21.02 -8.91
C ASP A 219 -0.25 -19.88 -9.34
N ALA A 220 -0.06 -19.37 -10.54
CA ALA A 220 -0.84 -18.24 -11.05
C ALA A 220 -2.34 -18.56 -11.07
N VAL A 221 -2.74 -19.75 -11.48
CA VAL A 221 -4.13 -20.19 -11.49
C VAL A 221 -4.70 -20.30 -10.08
N GLU A 222 -3.96 -20.90 -9.15
CA GLU A 222 -4.44 -21.10 -7.78
C GLU A 222 -4.46 -19.77 -6.99
N SER A 223 -3.48 -18.89 -7.23
CA SER A 223 -3.46 -17.52 -6.69
C SER A 223 -4.63 -16.67 -7.22
N ALA A 224 -4.97 -16.83 -8.50
CA ALA A 224 -6.13 -16.17 -9.10
C ALA A 224 -7.45 -16.69 -8.49
N ARG A 225 -7.58 -18.01 -8.32
CA ARG A 225 -8.74 -18.61 -7.62
C ARG A 225 -8.88 -18.09 -6.20
N ALA A 226 -7.78 -18.10 -5.43
CA ALA A 226 -7.79 -17.62 -4.06
C ALA A 226 -8.26 -16.15 -3.97
N SER A 227 -7.79 -15.31 -4.90
CA SER A 227 -8.16 -13.90 -4.97
C SER A 227 -9.64 -13.73 -5.33
N LEU A 228 -10.16 -14.48 -6.30
CA LEU A 228 -11.57 -14.44 -6.69
C LEU A 228 -12.49 -14.98 -5.58
N ASP A 229 -12.10 -16.05 -4.90
CA ASP A 229 -12.84 -16.60 -3.75
C ASP A 229 -12.90 -15.56 -2.62
N GLY A 230 -11.80 -14.85 -2.38
CA GLY A 230 -11.73 -13.73 -1.44
C GLY A 230 -12.68 -12.60 -1.81
N ALA A 231 -12.69 -12.18 -3.07
CA ALA A 231 -13.60 -11.14 -3.57
C ALA A 231 -15.08 -11.52 -3.39
N ARG A 232 -15.45 -12.75 -3.75
CA ARG A 232 -16.79 -13.31 -3.53
C ARG A 232 -17.15 -13.30 -2.05
N HIS A 233 -16.24 -13.77 -1.20
CA HIS A 233 -16.47 -13.84 0.24
C HIS A 233 -16.69 -12.47 0.86
N VAL A 234 -15.83 -11.49 0.57
CA VAL A 234 -15.95 -10.12 1.10
C VAL A 234 -17.28 -9.51 0.69
N ARG A 235 -17.63 -9.55 -0.62
CA ARG A 235 -18.91 -9.03 -1.13
C ARG A 235 -20.12 -9.69 -0.48
N ASP A 236 -20.16 -11.00 -0.46
CA ASP A 236 -21.32 -11.75 0.00
C ASP A 236 -21.52 -11.60 1.51
N ARG A 237 -20.42 -11.56 2.28
CA ARG A 237 -20.49 -11.33 3.73
C ARG A 237 -20.90 -9.89 4.05
N TYR A 238 -20.45 -8.91 3.27
CA TYR A 238 -20.90 -7.53 3.40
C TYR A 238 -22.40 -7.43 3.17
N LEU A 239 -22.89 -7.93 2.04
CA LEU A 239 -24.30 -7.89 1.69
C LEU A 239 -25.19 -8.61 2.70
N ALA A 240 -24.73 -9.71 3.29
CA ALA A 240 -25.44 -10.43 4.33
C ALA A 240 -25.65 -9.61 5.62
N THR A 241 -24.95 -8.50 5.81
CA THR A 241 -25.14 -7.59 6.96
C THR A 241 -26.16 -6.47 6.68
N ILE A 242 -26.68 -6.36 5.44
CA ILE A 242 -27.50 -5.24 5.00
C ILE A 242 -28.90 -5.73 4.63
N PRO A 243 -29.94 -5.33 5.39
CA PRO A 243 -31.30 -5.77 5.08
C PRO A 243 -31.86 -5.16 3.80
N ASP A 244 -31.60 -3.86 3.55
CA ASP A 244 -32.15 -3.08 2.43
C ASP A 244 -31.01 -2.34 1.68
N PRO A 245 -30.23 -3.04 0.82
CA PRO A 245 -29.10 -2.42 0.14
C PRO A 245 -29.56 -1.42 -0.94
N VAL A 246 -28.85 -0.30 -1.01
CA VAL A 246 -29.00 0.74 -2.04
C VAL A 246 -27.95 0.52 -3.13
N ASP A 247 -28.28 0.80 -4.38
CA ASP A 247 -27.36 0.73 -5.50
C ASP A 247 -26.55 2.02 -5.65
N PHE A 248 -25.24 1.92 -5.54
CA PHE A 248 -24.28 3.00 -5.71
C PHE A 248 -23.56 2.96 -7.08
N THR A 249 -23.91 2.04 -8.00
CA THR A 249 -23.18 1.86 -9.27
C THR A 249 -23.10 3.17 -10.05
N GLY A 250 -24.24 3.76 -10.40
CA GLY A 250 -24.25 5.04 -11.13
C GLY A 250 -23.64 6.22 -10.33
N PRO A 251 -23.97 6.39 -9.04
CA PRO A 251 -23.32 7.40 -8.22
C PRO A 251 -21.80 7.29 -8.13
N PHE A 252 -21.23 6.07 -8.00
CA PHE A 252 -19.78 5.88 -7.96
C PHE A 252 -19.13 6.26 -9.29
N GLU A 253 -19.70 5.80 -10.42
CA GLU A 253 -19.23 6.13 -11.77
C GLU A 253 -19.23 7.64 -12.02
N ALA A 254 -20.36 8.29 -11.77
CA ALA A 254 -20.50 9.73 -11.99
C ALA A 254 -19.56 10.54 -11.11
N THR A 255 -19.46 10.20 -9.82
CA THR A 255 -18.57 10.87 -8.87
C THR A 255 -17.10 10.67 -9.25
N ALA A 256 -16.68 9.44 -9.58
CA ALA A 256 -15.29 9.17 -9.98
C ALA A 256 -14.91 9.97 -11.24
N SER A 257 -15.80 10.05 -12.23
CA SER A 257 -15.59 10.85 -13.44
C SER A 257 -15.44 12.34 -13.11
N SER A 258 -16.38 12.88 -12.31
CA SER A 258 -16.35 14.29 -11.91
C SER A 258 -15.10 14.65 -11.12
N LEU A 259 -14.70 13.81 -10.14
CA LEU A 259 -13.50 14.06 -9.35
C LEU A 259 -12.21 13.98 -10.17
N ALA A 260 -12.10 13.00 -11.07
CA ALA A 260 -10.94 12.88 -11.95
C ALA A 260 -10.80 14.09 -12.89
N GLU A 261 -11.90 14.63 -13.42
CA GLU A 261 -11.92 15.85 -14.22
C GLU A 261 -11.51 17.08 -13.39
N ILE A 262 -12.07 17.25 -12.19
CA ILE A 262 -11.74 18.37 -11.28
C ILE A 262 -10.25 18.36 -10.93
N ILE A 263 -9.68 17.19 -10.62
CA ILE A 263 -8.27 17.07 -10.26
C ILE A 263 -7.39 17.34 -11.49
N ALA A 264 -7.74 16.79 -12.65
CA ALA A 264 -7.02 17.04 -13.89
C ALA A 264 -7.02 18.52 -14.29
N ASP A 265 -8.15 19.22 -14.12
CA ASP A 265 -8.26 20.66 -14.35
C ASP A 265 -7.33 21.46 -13.43
N ARG A 266 -7.31 21.11 -12.14
CA ARG A 266 -6.39 21.74 -11.17
C ARG A 266 -4.91 21.49 -11.47
N LEU A 267 -4.58 20.33 -12.03
CA LEU A 267 -3.22 20.00 -12.44
C LEU A 267 -2.83 20.62 -13.79
N SER A 268 -3.79 21.09 -14.59
CA SER A 268 -3.51 21.78 -15.85
C SER A 268 -2.79 23.12 -15.69
N GLU A 269 -2.68 23.63 -14.46
CA GLU A 269 -1.84 24.78 -14.13
C GLU A 269 -0.33 24.47 -14.20
N TYR A 270 0.04 23.18 -14.14
CA TYR A 270 1.41 22.69 -14.27
C TYR A 270 1.71 22.27 -15.72
N PRO A 271 2.98 22.38 -16.16
CA PRO A 271 3.39 21.96 -17.49
C PRO A 271 3.10 20.48 -17.74
N GLU A 272 2.71 20.11 -18.98
CA GLU A 272 2.50 18.72 -19.40
C GLU A 272 3.80 17.95 -19.67
N GLU A 273 4.96 18.57 -19.47
CA GLU A 273 6.25 17.95 -19.68
C GLU A 273 6.51 16.86 -18.65
N GLU A 274 7.11 15.73 -19.11
CA GLU A 274 7.43 14.63 -18.22
C GLU A 274 8.49 15.06 -17.18
N GLY A 275 8.20 14.77 -15.93
CA GLY A 275 9.11 15.00 -14.82
C GLY A 275 8.64 16.06 -13.82
N LEU A 276 9.29 16.08 -12.68
CA LEU A 276 8.95 16.97 -11.59
C LEU A 276 9.55 18.37 -11.75
N GLU A 277 10.68 18.49 -12.47
CA GLU A 277 11.40 19.76 -12.63
C GLU A 277 10.47 20.88 -13.13
N PRO A 278 9.64 20.68 -14.18
CA PRO A 278 8.72 21.72 -14.64
C PRO A 278 7.69 22.13 -13.59
N VAL A 279 7.25 21.20 -12.73
CA VAL A 279 6.28 21.47 -11.66
C VAL A 279 6.91 22.32 -10.56
N VAL A 280 8.13 21.99 -10.17
CA VAL A 280 8.89 22.71 -9.14
C VAL A 280 9.25 24.13 -9.62
N GLU A 281 9.64 24.28 -10.90
CA GLU A 281 9.90 25.57 -11.54
C GLU A 281 8.62 26.42 -11.65
N ALA A 282 7.47 25.82 -11.98
CA ALA A 282 6.18 26.51 -12.01
C ALA A 282 5.80 27.08 -10.63
N GLU A 283 6.21 26.44 -9.54
CA GLU A 283 6.08 26.94 -8.18
C GLU A 283 7.12 28.03 -7.82
N GLY A 284 8.05 28.33 -8.73
CA GLY A 284 9.03 29.40 -8.58
C GLY A 284 10.30 29.00 -7.85
N PHE A 285 10.62 27.71 -7.82
CA PHE A 285 11.88 27.22 -7.26
C PHE A 285 12.93 27.00 -8.36
N ASP A 286 14.19 27.17 -8.00
CA ASP A 286 15.33 26.76 -8.81
C ASP A 286 15.68 25.31 -8.48
N THR A 287 15.60 24.42 -9.47
CA THR A 287 15.85 22.99 -9.30
C THR A 287 17.30 22.68 -8.95
N GLU A 288 18.27 23.49 -9.45
CA GLU A 288 19.68 23.31 -9.11
C GLU A 288 19.94 23.68 -7.63
N GLU A 289 19.30 24.73 -7.12
CA GLU A 289 19.41 25.12 -5.71
C GLU A 289 18.80 24.04 -4.78
N LEU A 290 17.71 23.41 -5.19
CA LEU A 290 17.05 22.35 -4.41
C LEU A 290 17.79 21.01 -4.41
N GLU A 291 18.74 20.75 -5.33
CA GLU A 291 19.30 19.42 -5.62
C GLU A 291 19.82 18.68 -4.38
N SER A 292 20.38 19.39 -3.42
CA SER A 292 20.92 18.82 -2.18
C SER A 292 20.01 18.98 -0.97
N MET A 293 18.83 19.57 -1.14
CA MET A 293 17.93 19.90 -0.02
C MET A 293 16.87 18.79 0.20
N PRO A 294 16.44 18.55 1.46
CA PRO A 294 15.28 17.72 1.75
C PRO A 294 14.00 18.20 1.06
N ALA A 295 13.91 19.50 0.77
CA ALA A 295 12.82 20.13 0.07
C ALA A 295 12.55 19.48 -1.30
N LYS A 296 13.61 19.15 -2.07
CA LYS A 296 13.46 18.45 -3.35
C LYS A 296 12.74 17.11 -3.16
N ASP A 297 13.27 16.26 -2.27
CA ASP A 297 12.73 14.94 -2.06
C ASP A 297 11.27 15.02 -1.54
N LEU A 298 10.95 15.98 -0.67
CA LEU A 298 9.59 16.23 -0.17
C LEU A 298 8.62 16.60 -1.29
N LEU A 299 8.99 17.54 -2.17
CA LEU A 299 8.14 17.96 -3.28
C LEU A 299 7.97 16.82 -4.29
N VAL A 300 9.04 16.07 -4.60
CA VAL A 300 9.02 14.89 -5.46
C VAL A 300 8.05 13.83 -4.93
N GLU A 301 8.27 13.38 -3.70
CA GLU A 301 7.48 12.30 -3.09
C GLU A 301 5.98 12.67 -3.03
N THR A 302 5.69 13.91 -2.68
CA THR A 302 4.31 14.36 -2.57
C THR A 302 3.63 14.41 -3.93
N PHE A 303 4.31 14.92 -4.97
CA PHE A 303 3.73 15.07 -6.31
C PHE A 303 3.61 13.73 -7.06
N VAL A 304 4.57 12.82 -6.91
CA VAL A 304 4.50 11.47 -7.48
C VAL A 304 3.23 10.73 -7.01
N GLU A 305 2.83 10.90 -5.76
CA GLU A 305 1.60 10.29 -5.25
C GLU A 305 0.33 10.97 -5.83
N VAL A 306 0.39 12.26 -6.22
CA VAL A 306 -0.70 12.91 -6.99
C VAL A 306 -0.88 12.24 -8.33
N GLU A 307 0.20 12.10 -9.10
CA GLU A 307 0.17 11.48 -10.43
C GLU A 307 -0.33 10.02 -10.36
N ARG A 308 0.19 9.26 -9.39
CA ARG A 308 -0.24 7.88 -9.15
C ARG A 308 -1.73 7.80 -8.86
N GLY A 309 -2.23 8.61 -7.94
CA GLY A 309 -3.65 8.63 -7.59
C GLY A 309 -4.54 8.99 -8.78
N LEU A 310 -4.15 9.98 -9.59
CA LEU A 310 -4.89 10.35 -10.80
C LEU A 310 -4.84 9.24 -11.87
N GLN A 311 -3.70 8.57 -12.01
CA GLN A 311 -3.57 7.43 -12.91
C GLN A 311 -4.49 6.29 -12.47
N ASP A 312 -4.49 5.95 -11.17
CA ASP A 312 -5.37 4.92 -10.62
C ASP A 312 -6.86 5.26 -10.81
N ALA A 313 -7.22 6.54 -10.66
CA ALA A 313 -8.58 7.01 -10.92
C ALA A 313 -8.98 6.79 -12.38
N ARG A 314 -8.11 7.18 -13.34
CA ARG A 314 -8.35 7.01 -14.77
C ARG A 314 -8.39 5.55 -15.20
N ASP A 315 -7.51 4.72 -14.67
CA ASP A 315 -7.45 3.29 -14.95
C ASP A 315 -8.66 2.56 -14.36
N GLY A 316 -9.09 2.96 -13.18
CA GLY A 316 -10.31 2.50 -12.54
C GLY A 316 -11.53 2.79 -13.41
N LEU A 317 -11.70 4.03 -13.88
CA LEU A 317 -12.79 4.44 -14.77
C LEU A 317 -12.80 3.64 -16.08
N ARG A 318 -11.64 3.54 -16.74
CA ARG A 318 -11.52 2.80 -18.01
C ARG A 318 -11.85 1.31 -17.87
N SER A 319 -11.59 0.73 -16.73
CA SER A 319 -11.83 -0.70 -16.44
C SER A 319 -13.14 -0.98 -15.71
N GLY A 320 -13.98 0.04 -15.44
CA GLY A 320 -15.24 -0.10 -14.69
C GLY A 320 -15.05 -0.43 -13.20
N ARG A 321 -13.89 -0.10 -12.63
CA ARG A 321 -13.57 -0.25 -11.20
C ARG A 321 -13.78 1.09 -10.49
N PHE A 322 -15.05 1.42 -10.28
CA PHE A 322 -15.44 2.76 -9.83
C PHE A 322 -15.05 3.05 -8.38
N ALA A 323 -15.01 2.06 -7.52
CA ALA A 323 -14.53 2.23 -6.15
C ALA A 323 -13.02 2.48 -6.10
N THR A 324 -12.23 1.75 -6.88
CA THR A 324 -10.79 2.02 -7.07
C THR A 324 -10.56 3.42 -7.64
N ALA A 325 -11.37 3.82 -8.62
CA ALA A 325 -11.28 5.16 -9.20
C ALA A 325 -11.54 6.27 -8.17
N LEU A 326 -12.52 6.10 -7.29
CA LEU A 326 -12.82 7.04 -6.21
C LEU A 326 -11.69 7.11 -5.17
N VAL A 327 -11.11 5.97 -4.79
CA VAL A 327 -9.95 5.94 -3.89
C VAL A 327 -8.73 6.57 -4.55
N GLY A 328 -8.50 6.31 -5.84
CA GLY A 328 -7.44 6.98 -6.62
C GLY A 328 -7.62 8.50 -6.64
N ALA A 329 -8.83 9.00 -6.91
CA ALA A 329 -9.12 10.43 -6.85
C ALA A 329 -8.94 11.01 -5.44
N HIS A 330 -9.30 10.26 -4.39
CA HIS A 330 -9.04 10.63 -3.00
C HIS A 330 -7.52 10.78 -2.75
N THR A 331 -6.73 9.79 -3.16
CA THR A 331 -5.27 9.82 -3.02
C THR A 331 -4.67 11.03 -3.74
N ALA A 332 -5.06 11.24 -5.02
CA ALA A 332 -4.58 12.38 -5.81
C ALA A 332 -4.88 13.73 -5.15
N GLU A 333 -6.10 13.96 -4.69
CA GLU A 333 -6.45 15.22 -4.03
C GLU A 333 -5.79 15.40 -2.66
N THR A 334 -5.66 14.33 -1.87
CA THR A 334 -4.94 14.35 -0.59
C THR A 334 -3.50 14.80 -0.78
N HIS A 335 -2.78 14.18 -1.71
CA HIS A 335 -1.39 14.53 -1.97
C HIS A 335 -1.23 15.84 -2.71
N ARG A 336 -2.20 16.27 -3.54
CA ARG A 336 -2.20 17.60 -4.15
C ARG A 336 -2.27 18.71 -3.09
N ARG A 337 -3.12 18.56 -2.08
CA ARG A 337 -3.18 19.51 -0.96
C ARG A 337 -1.91 19.44 -0.11
N ALA A 338 -1.44 18.24 0.18
CA ALA A 338 -0.17 18.04 0.88
C ALA A 338 1.02 18.67 0.14
N PHE A 339 1.04 18.59 -1.21
CA PHE A 339 2.03 19.24 -2.04
C PHE A 339 1.98 20.79 -1.90
N GLN A 340 0.78 21.38 -1.91
CA GLN A 340 0.63 22.83 -1.69
C GLN A 340 1.11 23.25 -0.30
N ASP A 341 0.87 22.45 0.73
CA ASP A 341 1.39 22.69 2.07
C ASP A 341 2.91 22.56 2.12
N ALA A 342 3.47 21.55 1.44
CA ALA A 342 4.91 21.38 1.28
C ALA A 342 5.55 22.57 0.58
N VAL A 343 5.02 23.02 -0.56
CA VAL A 343 5.43 24.25 -1.28
C VAL A 343 5.43 25.45 -0.35
N THR A 344 4.35 25.64 0.41
CA THR A 344 4.24 26.74 1.38
C THR A 344 5.29 26.66 2.47
N ALA A 345 5.59 25.45 2.96
CA ALA A 345 6.61 25.23 3.98
C ALA A 345 8.02 25.52 3.45
N VAL A 346 8.34 25.07 2.23
CA VAL A 346 9.63 25.32 1.58
C VAL A 346 9.82 26.81 1.31
N LYS A 347 8.80 27.51 0.79
CA LYS A 347 8.84 28.98 0.58
C LYS A 347 9.06 29.78 1.88
N ARG A 348 8.81 29.18 3.04
CA ARG A 348 9.11 29.75 4.37
C ARG A 348 10.47 29.36 4.92
N GLY A 349 11.33 28.74 4.13
CA GLY A 349 12.68 28.34 4.52
C GLY A 349 12.72 27.03 5.34
N ARG A 350 11.68 26.21 5.31
CA ARG A 350 11.71 24.87 5.92
C ARG A 350 12.30 23.87 4.92
N TYR A 351 12.98 22.85 5.44
CA TYR A 351 13.56 21.77 4.64
C TYR A 351 14.73 22.19 3.72
N GLU A 352 15.44 23.29 4.04
CA GLU A 352 16.65 23.72 3.32
C GLU A 352 17.83 22.76 3.60
N SER A 353 17.91 22.23 4.82
CA SER A 353 18.96 21.28 5.22
C SER A 353 18.44 20.29 6.25
N VAL A 354 19.16 19.17 6.43
CA VAL A 354 18.99 18.33 7.62
C VAL A 354 19.87 18.90 8.72
N GLU A 355 19.30 19.77 9.55
CA GLU A 355 20.03 20.48 10.59
C GLU A 355 20.60 19.55 11.69
N SER A 356 19.89 18.44 11.96
CA SER A 356 20.30 17.48 12.99
C SER A 356 19.44 16.20 12.93
N ALA A 357 19.94 15.13 13.54
CA ALA A 357 19.15 13.92 13.79
C ALA A 357 17.88 14.19 14.61
N THR A 358 17.89 15.23 15.45
CA THR A 358 16.71 15.69 16.18
C THR A 358 15.62 16.21 15.23
N ALA A 359 15.97 16.93 14.14
CA ALA A 359 15.00 17.38 13.15
C ALA A 359 14.29 16.19 12.46
N VAL A 360 15.03 15.13 12.15
CA VAL A 360 14.46 13.89 11.58
C VAL A 360 13.51 13.21 12.59
N ARG A 361 13.88 13.19 13.88
CA ARG A 361 13.04 12.67 14.96
C ARG A 361 11.74 13.46 15.10
N ASP A 362 11.84 14.78 15.12
CA ASP A 362 10.67 15.66 15.28
C ASP A 362 9.71 15.52 14.08
N ALA A 363 10.24 15.37 12.85
CA ALA A 363 9.43 15.08 11.68
C ALA A 363 8.70 13.74 11.80
N LYS A 364 9.36 12.67 12.27
CA LYS A 364 8.70 11.38 12.52
C LYS A 364 7.59 11.50 13.57
N LEU A 365 7.86 12.20 14.68
CA LEU A 365 6.85 12.40 15.72
C LEU A 365 5.66 13.20 15.20
N GLY A 366 5.88 14.24 14.38
CA GLY A 366 4.82 15.00 13.72
C GLY A 366 3.97 14.14 12.79
N ALA A 367 4.59 13.25 12.02
CA ALA A 367 3.91 12.28 11.17
C ALA A 367 3.02 11.31 11.98
N LEU A 368 3.57 10.76 13.09
CA LEU A 368 2.84 9.87 13.98
C LEU A 368 1.64 10.55 14.64
N GLU A 369 1.81 11.79 15.08
CA GLU A 369 0.74 12.60 15.68
C GLU A 369 -0.36 12.92 14.66
N ALA A 370 0.00 13.31 13.43
CA ALA A 370 -0.94 13.59 12.36
C ALA A 370 -1.77 12.35 11.98
N LEU A 371 -1.12 11.17 11.85
CA LEU A 371 -1.79 9.90 11.59
C LEU A 371 -2.79 9.55 12.70
N GLU A 372 -2.41 9.72 13.97
CA GLU A 372 -3.31 9.43 15.08
C GLU A 372 -4.48 10.43 15.17
N ALA A 373 -4.23 11.71 14.90
CA ALA A 373 -5.28 12.73 14.84
C ALA A 373 -6.29 12.41 13.73
N ALA A 374 -5.82 12.12 12.51
CA ALA A 374 -6.69 11.75 11.39
C ALA A 374 -7.45 10.44 11.65
N ARG A 375 -6.81 9.45 12.29
CA ARG A 375 -7.46 8.19 12.67
C ARG A 375 -8.59 8.38 13.68
N SER A 376 -8.46 9.38 14.54
CA SER A 376 -9.42 9.70 15.60
C SER A 376 -10.59 10.55 15.09
N ASP A 377 -10.48 11.11 13.88
CA ASP A 377 -11.60 11.80 13.23
C ASP A 377 -12.72 10.80 12.91
N GLY A 378 -13.90 11.05 13.44
CA GLY A 378 -15.04 10.15 13.33
C GLY A 378 -15.98 10.45 12.17
N SER A 379 -15.70 11.47 11.35
CA SER A 379 -16.65 11.99 10.35
C SER A 379 -16.87 11.01 9.19
N ASN A 380 -15.80 10.35 8.69
CA ASN A 380 -15.82 9.41 7.58
C ASN A 380 -14.85 8.24 7.85
N PRO A 381 -15.18 7.40 8.84
CA PRO A 381 -14.18 6.52 9.46
C PRO A 381 -13.64 5.42 8.55
N HIS A 382 -14.39 4.99 7.54
CA HIS A 382 -13.96 3.88 6.68
C HIS A 382 -12.99 4.37 5.61
N LEU A 383 -13.34 5.41 4.85
CA LEU A 383 -12.50 5.97 3.79
C LEU A 383 -11.23 6.59 4.36
N THR A 384 -11.35 7.39 5.44
CA THR A 384 -10.20 7.98 6.14
C THR A 384 -9.22 6.90 6.60
N ARG A 385 -9.69 5.84 7.27
CA ARG A 385 -8.82 4.73 7.72
C ARG A 385 -8.19 3.97 6.56
N ARG A 386 -8.93 3.80 5.46
CA ARG A 386 -8.40 3.15 4.25
C ARG A 386 -7.23 3.95 3.68
N ALA A 387 -7.38 5.26 3.53
CA ALA A 387 -6.33 6.14 3.04
C ALA A 387 -5.10 6.16 3.96
N LEU A 388 -5.32 6.20 5.28
CA LEU A 388 -4.23 6.20 6.26
C LEU A 388 -3.38 4.92 6.24
N VAL A 389 -3.87 3.79 5.72
CA VAL A 389 -3.05 2.58 5.54
C VAL A 389 -1.88 2.86 4.59
N ASP A 390 -2.16 3.47 3.44
CA ASP A 390 -1.13 3.74 2.42
C ASP A 390 -0.18 4.87 2.90
N ILE A 391 -0.73 5.92 3.53
CA ILE A 391 0.05 7.02 4.09
C ILE A 391 1.00 6.53 5.20
N ALA A 392 0.53 5.65 6.08
CA ALA A 392 1.37 5.10 7.15
C ALA A 392 2.54 4.25 6.64
N HIS A 393 2.42 3.62 5.47
CA HIS A 393 3.52 2.91 4.85
C HIS A 393 4.71 3.81 4.49
N MET A 394 4.48 5.12 4.30
CA MET A 394 5.55 6.09 4.03
C MET A 394 6.47 6.25 5.25
N VAL A 395 5.94 6.17 6.48
CA VAL A 395 6.79 6.13 7.71
C VAL A 395 7.76 4.97 7.64
N GLY A 396 7.27 3.78 7.27
CA GLY A 396 8.13 2.60 7.11
C GLY A 396 9.15 2.74 5.97
N ARG A 397 8.87 3.52 4.92
CA ARG A 397 9.87 3.86 3.89
C ARG A 397 10.97 4.75 4.48
N GLY A 398 10.61 5.76 5.25
CA GLY A 398 11.58 6.61 5.96
C GLY A 398 12.45 5.80 6.93
N ASP A 399 11.86 4.87 7.69
CA ASP A 399 12.59 4.00 8.61
C ASP A 399 13.59 3.09 7.87
N ARG A 400 13.23 2.56 6.70
CA ARG A 400 14.14 1.79 5.86
C ARG A 400 15.30 2.63 5.35
N SER A 401 15.05 3.86 4.90
CA SER A 401 16.12 4.77 4.46
C SER A 401 17.17 4.98 5.53
N LEU A 402 16.79 5.01 6.82
CA LEU A 402 17.72 5.13 7.95
C LEU A 402 18.45 3.83 8.32
N GLY A 403 18.11 2.70 7.74
CA GLY A 403 18.66 1.40 8.09
C GLY A 403 19.09 0.54 6.91
N ASP A 404 19.14 1.13 5.71
CA ASP A 404 19.51 0.43 4.49
C ASP A 404 21.04 0.23 4.46
N ASP A 405 21.49 -0.99 4.20
CA ASP A 405 22.92 -1.32 4.01
C ASP A 405 23.55 -0.56 2.82
N TYR A 406 22.73 0.13 2.02
CA TYR A 406 23.16 0.97 0.90
C TYR A 406 23.73 2.33 1.35
N TYR A 407 23.33 2.81 2.53
CA TYR A 407 23.82 4.06 3.11
C TYR A 407 24.58 3.75 4.39
N SER A 408 25.69 4.43 4.63
CA SER A 408 26.32 4.38 5.96
C SER A 408 25.40 5.04 7.00
N ASP A 409 25.48 4.61 8.26
CA ASP A 409 24.64 5.08 9.37
C ASP A 409 24.66 6.61 9.56
N ASP A 410 25.60 7.32 8.94
CA ASP A 410 25.83 8.76 8.97
C ASP A 410 25.65 9.44 7.60
N ASP A 411 25.11 8.74 6.58
CA ASP A 411 24.91 9.33 5.26
C ASP A 411 23.79 10.41 5.30
N PRO A 412 24.10 11.67 4.97
CA PRO A 412 23.11 12.74 4.94
C PRO A 412 21.93 12.47 3.99
N ARG A 413 22.12 11.62 2.96
CA ARG A 413 21.06 11.24 2.03
C ARG A 413 20.00 10.38 2.70
N ALA A 414 20.41 9.44 3.57
CA ALA A 414 19.48 8.60 4.34
C ALA A 414 18.55 9.46 5.22
N ALA A 415 19.14 10.38 5.96
CA ALA A 415 18.41 11.32 6.82
C ALA A 415 17.50 12.26 6.02
N ARG A 416 17.96 12.75 4.86
CA ARG A 416 17.19 13.59 3.95
C ARG A 416 15.96 12.87 3.42
N ASN A 417 16.13 11.66 2.92
CA ASN A 417 15.03 10.83 2.42
C ASN A 417 14.03 10.50 3.53
N ALA A 418 14.50 10.14 4.72
CA ALA A 418 13.64 9.87 5.86
C ALA A 418 12.82 11.11 6.27
N LEU A 419 13.47 12.27 6.34
CA LEU A 419 12.82 13.55 6.65
C LEU A 419 11.70 13.86 5.63
N ALA A 420 11.98 13.69 4.34
CA ALA A 420 11.00 13.88 3.28
C ALA A 420 9.79 12.94 3.41
N GLN A 421 10.02 11.64 3.65
CA GLN A 421 8.96 10.66 3.84
C GLN A 421 8.07 10.96 5.06
N TYR A 422 8.68 11.35 6.18
CA TYR A 422 7.93 11.72 7.38
C TYR A 422 7.13 13.02 7.19
N ALA A 423 7.72 14.03 6.53
CA ALA A 423 7.02 15.26 6.23
C ALA A 423 5.85 15.06 5.26
N THR A 424 6.05 14.26 4.20
CA THR A 424 4.96 13.88 3.28
C THR A 424 3.84 13.17 4.04
N THR A 425 4.18 12.24 4.94
CA THR A 425 3.20 11.57 5.80
C THR A 425 2.40 12.56 6.65
N GLU A 426 3.08 13.51 7.29
CA GLU A 426 2.46 14.53 8.14
C GLU A 426 1.45 15.36 7.36
N PHE A 427 1.85 15.91 6.20
CA PHE A 427 0.98 16.73 5.36
C PHE A 427 -0.20 15.92 4.82
N ALA A 428 0.05 14.74 4.25
CA ALA A 428 -1.01 13.91 3.70
C ALA A 428 -2.02 13.43 4.77
N ALA A 429 -1.54 13.05 5.95
CA ALA A 429 -2.42 12.61 7.03
C ALA A 429 -3.34 13.74 7.53
N ARG A 430 -2.86 14.98 7.58
CA ARG A 430 -3.66 16.15 7.96
C ARG A 430 -4.80 16.44 7.00
N GLU A 431 -4.56 16.28 5.70
CA GLU A 431 -5.55 16.55 4.65
C GLU A 431 -6.59 15.42 4.48
N THR A 432 -6.26 14.21 4.90
CA THR A 432 -7.08 13.01 4.66
C THR A 432 -8.53 13.13 5.14
N PRO A 433 -8.88 13.63 6.35
CA PRO A 433 -10.27 13.74 6.79
C PRO A 433 -11.10 14.68 5.92
N ASP A 434 -10.55 15.84 5.56
CA ASP A 434 -11.23 16.85 4.75
C ASP A 434 -11.44 16.37 3.31
N VAL A 435 -10.47 15.65 2.75
CA VAL A 435 -10.61 15.04 1.41
C VAL A 435 -11.63 13.91 1.45
N SER A 436 -11.67 13.10 2.50
CA SER A 436 -12.72 12.09 2.67
C SER A 436 -14.11 12.72 2.71
N ALA A 437 -14.27 13.83 3.44
CA ALA A 437 -15.52 14.57 3.48
C ALA A 437 -15.89 15.17 2.10
N TRP A 438 -14.92 15.67 1.35
CA TRP A 438 -15.12 16.20 0.00
C TRP A 438 -15.58 15.12 -0.99
N VAL A 439 -14.92 13.96 -1.03
CA VAL A 439 -15.30 12.84 -1.89
C VAL A 439 -16.74 12.37 -1.60
N LEU A 440 -17.06 12.16 -0.31
CA LEU A 440 -18.39 11.68 0.07
C LEU A 440 -19.47 12.75 -0.06
N GLY A 441 -19.13 14.02 0.10
CA GLY A 441 -20.01 15.17 -0.17
C GLY A 441 -20.39 15.26 -1.64
N THR A 442 -19.42 15.06 -2.56
CA THR A 442 -19.65 15.02 -4.00
C THR A 442 -20.53 13.83 -4.37
N LEU A 443 -20.26 12.66 -3.79
CA LEU A 443 -21.09 11.46 -3.99
C LEU A 443 -22.55 11.67 -3.52
N ALA A 444 -22.75 12.36 -2.42
CA ALA A 444 -24.10 12.67 -1.93
C ALA A 444 -24.85 13.63 -2.86
N ALA A 445 -24.15 14.60 -3.47
CA ALA A 445 -24.74 15.54 -4.43
C ALA A 445 -25.19 14.83 -5.72
N GLU A 446 -24.38 13.93 -6.27
CA GLU A 446 -24.73 13.11 -7.46
C GLU A 446 -25.97 12.23 -7.20
N ARG A 447 -26.09 11.64 -6.01
CA ARG A 447 -27.28 10.88 -5.61
C ARG A 447 -28.55 11.75 -5.57
N GLY A 448 -28.44 13.00 -5.15
CA GLY A 448 -29.54 13.96 -5.10
C GLY A 448 -29.99 14.41 -6.50
N GLY A 449 -29.08 14.48 -7.46
CA GLY A 449 -29.34 14.86 -8.86
C GLY A 449 -30.11 13.80 -9.65
N VAL A 450 -29.86 12.53 -9.38
CA VAL A 450 -30.53 11.41 -10.07
C VAL A 450 -32.02 11.25 -9.71
N ARG A 451 -32.47 11.87 -8.61
CA ARG A 451 -33.87 11.82 -8.14
C ARG A 451 -34.79 12.93 -8.69
N ARG A 452 -34.29 13.77 -9.59
CA ARG A 452 -35.07 14.83 -10.25
C ARG A 452 -35.18 14.55 -11.75
#